data_fb3549146a1c86fe81abef0a1bd59a43
#
_entry.id   fb3549146a1c86fe81abef0a1bd59a43
#
_cell.length_a   1.000
_cell.length_b   1.000
_cell.length_c   1.000
_cell.angle_alpha   90.00
_cell.angle_beta   90.00
_cell.angle_gamma   90.00
#
_symmetry.space_group_name_H-M   'P 1'
#
loop_
_entity.id
_entity.type
_entity.pdbx_description
1 polymer ?
#
loop_
_entity_poly.entity_id
_entity_poly.type
_entity_poly.pdbx_seq_one_letter_code
_entity_poly.pdbx_strand_id
1 'polypeptide(L)'
;MSKIIGIDLGTTYSAIAQLDDLGTPEVLASTDNNKKITASSVYIKDQNMIVGDKALDALETAPKQVVTETKRQMENDVVYSVDEGKWVDKDENNKDYYSPAQISSFILSKLKGYASDVKKAVITVPALFAEKARVATLDAAKMAGIEVISLINEPTAAACYYASLPNVKKITGKILVFDLGGGTFDVTVCEVQGEEVEVITSRGDKWLGGKDFDKELINLINEKYKKLTGKELDIKNNYSKYMEVAEQVKRVLSVRDKQVETIDGPDGAKEIEITRAEFEQSIQTHIEKLKMLMEEALDGSGLKAENISHTLLVGGSTRIPIITKTIEQVMKKPPLKGVNVDEAVAAGAAIYAGLKSKKNLNEAQKKAISNVKLQDVCNFYLGTLVQEDDPVLNRQVTANLILIDRDTPLPATKSSRLVTLYDDQESISIDITQSEGRERNREFVNIIHQGELKFPDKKPKGRPIDVTYTYDTSGKLHCIFEDEATKEKYEVSIRPESAEDLRKNYEAIEHIVI
;
A
#
# COMPACT_ATOMS: atom_id res chain seq x y z
N MET A 1 -24.08 7.42 18.01
CA MET A 1 -23.20 8.08 17.03
C MET A 1 -22.47 6.98 16.27
N SER A 2 -22.40 7.06 14.93
CA SER A 2 -21.68 6.03 14.16
C SER A 2 -20.21 6.00 14.57
N LYS A 3 -19.68 4.79 14.81
CA LYS A 3 -18.28 4.59 15.15
C LYS A 3 -17.39 4.89 13.95
N ILE A 4 -16.22 5.46 14.20
CA ILE A 4 -15.19 5.71 13.20
C ILE A 4 -14.03 4.78 13.52
N ILE A 5 -13.56 4.07 12.52
CA ILE A 5 -12.58 3.00 12.64
C ILE A 5 -11.32 3.27 11.84
N GLY A 6 -10.24 2.63 12.23
CA GLY A 6 -9.03 2.46 11.43
C GLY A 6 -9.00 1.05 10.84
N ILE A 7 -8.66 0.93 9.57
CA ILE A 7 -8.51 -0.35 8.88
C ILE A 7 -7.11 -0.44 8.30
N ASP A 8 -6.42 -1.53 8.62
CA ASP A 8 -5.25 -1.99 7.90
C ASP A 8 -5.69 -3.02 6.85
N LEU A 9 -5.65 -2.63 5.58
CA LEU A 9 -5.94 -3.52 4.45
C LEU A 9 -4.63 -4.12 3.93
N GLY A 10 -4.16 -5.20 4.53
CA GLY A 10 -2.87 -5.81 4.21
C GLY A 10 -2.91 -6.80 3.04
N THR A 11 -1.74 -7.15 2.49
CA THR A 11 -1.61 -8.13 1.41
C THR A 11 -1.98 -9.55 1.85
N THR A 12 -1.55 -9.94 3.05
CA THR A 12 -1.76 -11.30 3.59
C THR A 12 -2.79 -11.30 4.71
N TYR A 13 -2.74 -10.32 5.60
CA TYR A 13 -3.67 -10.15 6.71
C TYR A 13 -4.13 -8.72 6.80
N SER A 14 -5.38 -8.53 7.18
CA SER A 14 -6.01 -7.24 7.43
C SER A 14 -6.50 -7.16 8.87
N ALA A 15 -6.59 -5.95 9.40
CA ALA A 15 -7.04 -5.70 10.76
C ALA A 15 -7.93 -4.46 10.84
N ILE A 16 -8.78 -4.41 11.85
CA ILE A 16 -9.67 -3.27 12.14
C ILE A 16 -9.50 -2.85 13.59
N ALA A 17 -9.44 -1.55 13.84
CA ALA A 17 -9.31 -1.00 15.19
C ALA A 17 -10.24 0.19 15.40
N GLN A 18 -10.55 0.45 16.66
CA GLN A 18 -11.31 1.60 17.14
C GLN A 18 -10.62 2.24 18.34
N LEU A 19 -11.04 3.45 18.73
CA LEU A 19 -10.70 3.98 20.04
C LEU A 19 -11.74 3.47 21.04
N ASP A 20 -11.26 2.89 22.16
CA ASP A 20 -12.13 2.56 23.28
C ASP A 20 -12.70 3.83 23.95
N ASP A 21 -13.53 3.67 24.98
CA ASP A 21 -14.16 4.80 25.68
C ASP A 21 -13.15 5.72 26.40
N LEU A 22 -11.93 5.25 26.63
CA LEU A 22 -10.83 6.01 27.23
C LEU A 22 -9.91 6.66 26.20
N GLY A 23 -10.09 6.32 24.91
CA GLY A 23 -9.27 6.82 23.81
C GLY A 23 -8.03 5.97 23.51
N THR A 24 -7.96 4.76 24.08
CA THR A 24 -6.92 3.79 23.75
C THR A 24 -7.27 3.06 22.46
N PRO A 25 -6.35 2.89 21.50
CA PRO A 25 -6.63 2.11 20.30
C PRO A 25 -6.78 0.62 20.65
N GLU A 26 -7.86 0.03 20.19
CA GLU A 26 -8.21 -1.37 20.37
C GLU A 26 -8.39 -2.05 19.02
N VAL A 27 -7.59 -3.08 18.74
CA VAL A 27 -7.76 -3.92 17.55
C VAL A 27 -8.86 -4.94 17.83
N LEU A 28 -9.89 -4.91 16.99
CA LEU A 28 -11.07 -5.77 17.15
C LEU A 28 -10.76 -7.20 16.68
N ALA A 29 -11.29 -8.16 17.43
CA ALA A 29 -11.16 -9.57 17.07
C ALA A 29 -12.25 -9.99 16.08
N SER A 30 -11.89 -10.93 15.20
CA SER A 30 -12.81 -11.61 14.30
C SER A 30 -13.90 -12.34 15.09
N THR A 31 -15.13 -12.23 14.64
CA THR A 31 -16.27 -12.95 15.20
C THR A 31 -16.21 -14.46 14.93
N ASP A 32 -15.41 -14.90 13.95
CA ASP A 32 -15.35 -16.32 13.55
C ASP A 32 -14.39 -17.15 14.41
N ASN A 33 -13.23 -16.57 14.78
CA ASN A 33 -12.14 -17.32 15.42
C ASN A 33 -11.43 -16.56 16.54
N ASN A 34 -11.93 -15.38 16.90
CA ASN A 34 -11.37 -14.49 17.93
C ASN A 34 -9.92 -14.03 17.67
N LYS A 35 -9.43 -14.12 16.41
CA LYS A 35 -8.13 -13.57 16.03
C LYS A 35 -8.27 -12.08 15.73
N LYS A 36 -7.25 -11.29 16.03
CA LYS A 36 -7.20 -9.85 15.77
C LYS A 36 -6.81 -9.49 14.34
N ILE A 37 -6.34 -10.46 13.58
CA ILE A 37 -6.02 -10.35 12.17
C ILE A 37 -6.87 -11.31 11.36
N THR A 38 -7.28 -10.90 10.18
CA THR A 38 -8.12 -11.66 9.24
C THR A 38 -7.33 -11.89 7.97
N ALA A 39 -7.26 -13.11 7.47
CA ALA A 39 -6.60 -13.39 6.20
C ALA A 39 -7.24 -12.58 5.07
N SER A 40 -6.41 -11.90 4.27
CA SER A 40 -6.82 -11.12 3.10
C SER A 40 -7.06 -12.05 1.90
N SER A 41 -7.95 -13.03 2.09
CA SER A 41 -8.30 -14.05 1.13
C SER A 41 -9.81 -14.15 0.95
N VAL A 42 -10.25 -14.44 -0.28
CA VAL A 42 -11.66 -14.55 -0.65
C VAL A 42 -11.87 -15.84 -1.43
N TYR A 43 -12.73 -16.71 -0.94
CA TYR A 43 -13.19 -17.90 -1.64
C TYR A 43 -14.53 -17.60 -2.34
N ILE A 44 -14.54 -17.71 -3.66
CA ILE A 44 -15.68 -17.43 -4.53
C ILE A 44 -16.39 -18.75 -4.81
N LYS A 45 -17.57 -18.94 -4.19
CA LYS A 45 -18.36 -20.16 -4.36
C LYS A 45 -19.81 -19.82 -4.72
N ASP A 46 -20.25 -20.18 -5.91
CA ASP A 46 -21.65 -20.05 -6.34
C ASP A 46 -22.26 -18.67 -6.03
N GLN A 47 -21.54 -17.59 -6.37
CA GLN A 47 -21.86 -16.19 -6.04
C GLN A 47 -21.78 -15.82 -4.54
N ASN A 48 -21.39 -16.74 -3.66
CA ASN A 48 -21.13 -16.47 -2.25
C ASN A 48 -19.64 -16.17 -2.04
N MET A 49 -19.35 -15.14 -1.26
CA MET A 49 -17.98 -14.72 -0.93
C MET A 49 -17.67 -15.08 0.52
N ILE A 50 -16.76 -16.05 0.71
CA ILE A 50 -16.26 -16.44 2.03
C ILE A 50 -14.91 -15.75 2.21
N VAL A 51 -14.75 -14.99 3.29
CA VAL A 51 -13.55 -14.17 3.53
C VAL A 51 -12.82 -14.65 4.79
N GLY A 52 -11.50 -14.56 4.74
CA GLY A 52 -10.65 -14.84 5.90
C GLY A 52 -10.08 -16.26 5.93
N ASP A 53 -9.82 -16.79 7.13
CA ASP A 53 -9.18 -18.10 7.33
C ASP A 53 -9.95 -19.24 6.63
N LYS A 54 -11.28 -19.18 6.64
CA LYS A 54 -12.13 -20.18 5.93
C LYS A 54 -11.92 -20.16 4.41
N ALA A 55 -11.52 -19.02 3.84
CA ALA A 55 -11.15 -18.97 2.43
C ALA A 55 -9.80 -19.65 2.17
N LEU A 56 -8.85 -19.52 3.10
CA LEU A 56 -7.58 -20.24 3.01
C LEU A 56 -7.76 -21.76 3.11
N ASP A 57 -8.66 -22.23 3.99
CA ASP A 57 -8.96 -23.66 4.13
C ASP A 57 -9.45 -24.27 2.79
N ALA A 58 -10.08 -23.47 1.93
CA ALA A 58 -10.54 -23.92 0.61
C ALA A 58 -9.41 -24.05 -0.44
N LEU A 59 -8.18 -23.59 -0.18
CA LEU A 59 -7.05 -23.73 -1.11
C LEU A 59 -6.73 -25.19 -1.44
N GLU A 60 -6.94 -26.11 -0.50
CA GLU A 60 -6.70 -27.54 -0.73
C GLU A 60 -7.68 -28.17 -1.73
N THR A 61 -8.94 -27.72 -1.72
CA THR A 61 -10.04 -28.38 -2.47
C THR A 61 -10.49 -27.58 -3.69
N ALA A 62 -10.36 -26.26 -3.66
CA ALA A 62 -10.83 -25.35 -4.71
C ALA A 62 -9.85 -24.18 -4.96
N PRO A 63 -8.56 -24.44 -5.26
CA PRO A 63 -7.52 -23.41 -5.33
C PRO A 63 -7.81 -22.32 -6.37
N LYS A 64 -8.48 -22.65 -7.46
CA LYS A 64 -8.86 -21.67 -8.52
C LYS A 64 -9.92 -20.66 -8.07
N GLN A 65 -10.69 -21.01 -7.06
CA GLN A 65 -11.78 -20.16 -6.55
C GLN A 65 -11.33 -19.30 -5.36
N VAL A 66 -10.08 -19.45 -4.91
CA VAL A 66 -9.54 -18.68 -3.78
C VAL A 66 -8.59 -17.60 -4.29
N VAL A 67 -8.95 -16.36 -4.01
CA VAL A 67 -8.17 -15.18 -4.39
C VAL A 67 -7.34 -14.71 -3.19
N THR A 68 -6.03 -14.60 -3.40
CA THR A 68 -5.07 -14.07 -2.42
C THR A 68 -4.24 -12.95 -3.05
N GLU A 69 -3.48 -12.22 -2.24
CA GLU A 69 -2.53 -11.18 -2.68
C GLU A 69 -3.16 -10.05 -3.52
N THR A 70 -4.47 -9.83 -3.39
CA THR A 70 -5.22 -8.84 -4.18
C THR A 70 -4.62 -7.43 -4.11
N LYS A 71 -4.08 -7.03 -2.97
CA LYS A 71 -3.47 -5.72 -2.76
C LYS A 71 -2.35 -5.42 -3.76
N ARG A 72 -1.60 -6.44 -4.19
CA ARG A 72 -0.54 -6.31 -5.21
C ARG A 72 -1.08 -6.00 -6.61
N GLN A 73 -2.37 -6.22 -6.84
CA GLN A 73 -3.00 -5.99 -8.15
C GLN A 73 -3.75 -4.65 -8.25
N MET A 74 -3.83 -3.88 -7.15
CA MET A 74 -4.64 -2.65 -7.09
C MET A 74 -4.23 -1.57 -8.11
N GLU A 75 -3.02 -1.64 -8.63
CA GLU A 75 -2.47 -0.70 -9.62
C GLU A 75 -2.63 -1.18 -11.06
N ASN A 76 -2.92 -2.48 -11.24
CA ASN A 76 -2.92 -3.15 -12.53
C ASN A 76 -4.32 -3.17 -13.16
N ASP A 77 -4.37 -3.10 -14.50
CA ASP A 77 -5.61 -3.29 -15.27
C ASP A 77 -5.88 -4.78 -15.49
N VAL A 78 -6.12 -5.49 -14.39
CA VAL A 78 -6.37 -6.92 -14.39
C VAL A 78 -7.67 -7.27 -13.70
N VAL A 79 -8.16 -8.46 -13.99
CA VAL A 79 -9.32 -9.06 -13.35
C VAL A 79 -9.02 -10.51 -12.98
N TYR A 80 -9.60 -11.01 -11.90
CA TYR A 80 -9.44 -12.40 -11.50
C TYR A 80 -10.43 -13.29 -12.25
N SER A 81 -9.90 -14.25 -13.01
CA SER A 81 -10.66 -15.30 -13.67
C SER A 81 -10.80 -16.50 -12.74
N VAL A 82 -12.01 -16.80 -12.29
CA VAL A 82 -12.28 -17.98 -11.44
C VAL A 82 -12.02 -19.28 -12.18
N ASP A 83 -12.35 -19.34 -13.46
CA ASP A 83 -12.14 -20.54 -14.29
C ASP A 83 -10.65 -20.86 -14.47
N GLU A 84 -9.82 -19.83 -14.66
CA GLU A 84 -8.39 -19.99 -14.81
C GLU A 84 -7.65 -20.04 -13.47
N GLY A 85 -8.24 -19.47 -12.41
CA GLY A 85 -7.65 -19.39 -11.07
C GLY A 85 -6.48 -18.41 -11.01
N LYS A 86 -6.50 -17.33 -11.79
CA LYS A 86 -5.43 -16.33 -11.85
C LYS A 86 -5.92 -14.95 -12.29
N TRP A 87 -5.08 -13.95 -12.07
CA TRP A 87 -5.25 -12.61 -12.63
C TRP A 87 -4.94 -12.62 -14.13
N VAL A 88 -5.81 -12.01 -14.92
CA VAL A 88 -5.69 -11.88 -16.39
C VAL A 88 -5.94 -10.43 -16.79
N ASP A 89 -5.45 -10.04 -17.96
CA ASP A 89 -5.72 -8.71 -18.49
C ASP A 89 -7.22 -8.48 -18.66
N LYS A 90 -7.67 -7.28 -18.34
CA LYS A 90 -9.08 -6.91 -18.45
C LYS A 90 -9.51 -6.93 -19.92
N ASP A 91 -10.49 -7.76 -20.25
CA ASP A 91 -11.14 -7.82 -21.57
C ASP A 91 -12.61 -7.38 -21.40
N GLU A 92 -13.09 -6.50 -22.28
CA GLU A 92 -14.46 -5.97 -22.27
C GLU A 92 -15.55 -7.06 -22.43
N ASN A 93 -15.17 -8.24 -22.94
CA ASN A 93 -16.08 -9.36 -23.15
C ASN A 93 -16.27 -10.27 -21.91
N ASN A 94 -15.49 -10.08 -20.86
CA ASN A 94 -15.45 -10.96 -19.70
C ASN A 94 -16.41 -10.48 -18.60
N LYS A 95 -17.54 -11.17 -18.44
CA LYS A 95 -18.61 -10.79 -17.48
C LYS A 95 -18.48 -11.43 -16.09
N ASP A 96 -17.72 -12.52 -15.94
CA ASP A 96 -17.63 -13.30 -14.70
C ASP A 96 -16.27 -13.11 -13.99
N TYR A 97 -15.73 -11.88 -14.04
CA TYR A 97 -14.42 -11.55 -13.49
C TYR A 97 -14.52 -10.51 -12.39
N TYR A 98 -13.60 -10.60 -11.45
CA TYR A 98 -13.55 -9.70 -10.29
C TYR A 98 -12.32 -8.79 -10.37
N SER A 99 -12.53 -7.48 -10.32
CA SER A 99 -11.42 -6.52 -10.21
C SER A 99 -10.76 -6.59 -8.82
N PRO A 100 -9.51 -6.13 -8.68
CA PRO A 100 -8.85 -6.04 -7.38
C PRO A 100 -9.65 -5.23 -6.34
N ALA A 101 -10.30 -4.15 -6.77
CA ALA A 101 -11.16 -3.34 -5.91
C ALA A 101 -12.39 -4.11 -5.43
N GLN A 102 -13.04 -4.93 -6.30
CA GLN A 102 -14.17 -5.79 -5.89
C GLN A 102 -13.75 -6.83 -4.86
N ILE A 103 -12.65 -7.56 -5.09
CA ILE A 103 -12.15 -8.54 -4.11
C ILE A 103 -11.82 -7.86 -2.78
N SER A 104 -11.15 -6.71 -2.81
CA SER A 104 -10.84 -5.92 -1.61
C SER A 104 -12.10 -5.44 -0.88
N SER A 105 -13.18 -5.16 -1.60
CA SER A 105 -14.44 -4.73 -1.00
C SER A 105 -15.08 -5.84 -0.13
N PHE A 106 -14.92 -7.11 -0.50
CA PHE A 106 -15.40 -8.24 0.31
C PHE A 106 -14.63 -8.33 1.63
N ILE A 107 -13.29 -8.13 1.57
CA ILE A 107 -12.45 -8.11 2.77
C ILE A 107 -12.88 -6.95 3.69
N LEU A 108 -13.05 -5.76 3.14
CA LEU A 108 -13.50 -4.58 3.89
C LEU A 108 -14.91 -4.77 4.49
N SER A 109 -15.83 -5.40 3.75
CA SER A 109 -17.17 -5.74 4.25
C SER A 109 -17.11 -6.69 5.44
N LYS A 110 -16.24 -7.71 5.38
CA LYS A 110 -16.01 -8.64 6.48
C LYS A 110 -15.48 -7.93 7.72
N LEU A 111 -14.43 -7.11 7.58
CA LEU A 111 -13.85 -6.34 8.67
C LEU A 111 -14.85 -5.37 9.29
N LYS A 112 -15.64 -4.67 8.47
CA LYS A 112 -16.72 -3.80 8.93
C LYS A 112 -17.71 -4.53 9.84
N GLY A 113 -17.98 -5.79 9.55
CA GLY A 113 -18.88 -6.65 10.34
C GLY A 113 -18.40 -6.93 11.77
N TYR A 114 -17.11 -6.70 12.12
CA TYR A 114 -16.59 -6.88 13.47
C TYR A 114 -16.96 -5.73 14.43
N ALA A 115 -17.41 -4.61 13.89
CA ALA A 115 -17.83 -3.46 14.67
C ALA A 115 -19.27 -3.07 14.32
N SER A 116 -20.09 -2.80 15.34
CA SER A 116 -21.46 -2.32 15.14
C SER A 116 -21.48 -0.86 14.67
N ASP A 117 -22.39 -0.51 13.75
CA ASP A 117 -22.71 0.85 13.31
C ASP A 117 -21.53 1.63 12.68
N VAL A 118 -20.68 0.92 11.92
CA VAL A 118 -19.56 1.53 11.18
C VAL A 118 -20.06 2.10 9.85
N LYS A 119 -19.83 3.40 9.66
CA LYS A 119 -20.09 4.12 8.40
C LYS A 119 -18.85 4.78 7.82
N LYS A 120 -17.87 5.12 8.67
CA LYS A 120 -16.71 5.91 8.31
C LYS A 120 -15.42 5.22 8.76
N ALA A 121 -14.38 5.31 7.93
CA ALA A 121 -13.08 4.76 8.25
C ALA A 121 -11.92 5.64 7.76
N VAL A 122 -10.76 5.47 8.40
CA VAL A 122 -9.44 5.71 7.82
C VAL A 122 -8.90 4.34 7.38
N ILE A 123 -8.37 4.27 6.17
CA ILE A 123 -7.79 3.04 5.62
C ILE A 123 -6.32 3.28 5.34
N THR A 124 -5.48 2.29 5.65
CA THR A 124 -4.04 2.39 5.40
C THR A 124 -3.68 1.91 4.00
N VAL A 125 -2.62 2.49 3.48
CA VAL A 125 -2.02 2.11 2.19
C VAL A 125 -0.50 2.12 2.34
N PRO A 126 0.26 1.30 1.59
CA PRO A 126 1.71 1.44 1.52
C PRO A 126 2.12 2.86 1.12
N ALA A 127 3.25 3.34 1.63
CA ALA A 127 3.72 4.69 1.32
C ALA A 127 3.94 4.91 -0.19
N LEU A 128 4.37 3.87 -0.90
CA LEU A 128 4.62 3.90 -2.35
C LEU A 128 3.42 3.44 -3.21
N PHE A 129 2.20 3.40 -2.66
CA PHE A 129 1.02 3.23 -3.52
C PHE A 129 0.85 4.45 -4.43
N ALA A 130 0.95 4.21 -5.73
CA ALA A 130 0.65 5.20 -6.75
C ALA A 130 -0.84 5.59 -6.72
N GLU A 131 -1.19 6.71 -7.36
CA GLU A 131 -2.55 7.26 -7.31
C GLU A 131 -3.61 6.25 -7.73
N LYS A 132 -3.35 5.43 -8.78
CA LYS A 132 -4.26 4.39 -9.24
C LYS A 132 -4.60 3.37 -8.15
N ALA A 133 -3.63 2.91 -7.37
CA ALA A 133 -3.86 1.97 -6.26
C ALA A 133 -4.62 2.64 -5.09
N ARG A 134 -4.36 3.92 -4.82
CA ARG A 134 -5.10 4.70 -3.81
C ARG A 134 -6.57 4.84 -4.20
N VAL A 135 -6.84 5.18 -5.47
CA VAL A 135 -8.19 5.23 -6.04
C VAL A 135 -8.88 3.88 -5.93
N ALA A 136 -8.25 2.79 -6.34
CA ALA A 136 -8.82 1.44 -6.22
C ALA A 136 -9.15 1.05 -4.77
N THR A 137 -8.35 1.52 -3.80
CA THR A 137 -8.64 1.32 -2.36
C THR A 137 -9.89 2.10 -1.92
N LEU A 138 -10.06 3.33 -2.40
CA LEU A 138 -11.26 4.14 -2.13
C LEU A 138 -12.51 3.52 -2.77
N ASP A 139 -12.39 2.99 -3.97
CA ASP A 139 -13.49 2.28 -4.66
C ASP A 139 -13.89 1.01 -3.92
N ALA A 140 -12.92 0.22 -3.47
CA ALA A 140 -13.18 -0.96 -2.64
C ALA A 140 -13.97 -0.60 -1.37
N ALA A 141 -13.57 0.45 -0.68
CA ALA A 141 -14.26 0.92 0.51
C ALA A 141 -15.68 1.40 0.23
N LYS A 142 -15.88 2.12 -0.87
CA LYS A 142 -17.19 2.59 -1.30
C LYS A 142 -18.13 1.43 -1.63
N MET A 143 -17.63 0.39 -2.32
CA MET A 143 -18.37 -0.84 -2.59
C MET A 143 -18.75 -1.57 -1.29
N ALA A 144 -17.87 -1.56 -0.27
CA ALA A 144 -18.17 -2.08 1.07
C ALA A 144 -19.12 -1.19 1.89
N GLY A 145 -19.61 -0.08 1.34
CA GLY A 145 -20.45 0.87 2.04
C GLY A 145 -19.74 1.61 3.18
N ILE A 146 -18.44 1.90 3.00
CA ILE A 146 -17.59 2.63 3.95
C ILE A 146 -17.26 4.00 3.34
N GLU A 147 -17.60 5.08 4.04
CA GLU A 147 -17.12 6.43 3.73
C GLU A 147 -15.69 6.58 4.22
N VAL A 148 -14.73 6.71 3.31
CA VAL A 148 -13.32 6.94 3.68
C VAL A 148 -13.11 8.42 4.00
N ILE A 149 -12.72 8.69 5.25
CA ILE A 149 -12.42 10.05 5.71
C ILE A 149 -11.05 10.49 5.23
N SER A 150 -10.10 9.56 5.26
CA SER A 150 -8.73 9.76 4.80
C SER A 150 -8.05 8.42 4.53
N LEU A 151 -7.12 8.41 3.59
CA LEU A 151 -6.07 7.40 3.54
C LEU A 151 -4.90 7.85 4.43
N ILE A 152 -4.16 6.90 4.98
CA ILE A 152 -2.91 7.13 5.72
C ILE A 152 -1.87 6.10 5.29
N ASN A 153 -0.60 6.50 5.21
CA ASN A 153 0.46 5.55 4.90
C ASN A 153 0.71 4.59 6.08
N GLU A 154 0.93 3.31 5.80
CA GLU A 154 1.13 2.25 6.80
C GLU A 154 2.23 2.59 7.81
N PRO A 155 3.47 2.97 7.39
CA PRO A 155 4.52 3.32 8.34
C PRO A 155 4.19 4.57 9.16
N THR A 156 3.45 5.52 8.59
CA THR A 156 3.00 6.73 9.29
C THR A 156 1.98 6.39 10.38
N ALA A 157 1.03 5.51 10.09
CA ALA A 157 0.07 5.00 11.08
C ALA A 157 0.79 4.26 12.20
N ALA A 158 1.75 3.39 11.87
CA ALA A 158 2.54 2.68 12.87
C ALA A 158 3.34 3.64 13.77
N ALA A 159 4.01 4.64 13.20
CA ALA A 159 4.73 5.67 13.98
C ALA A 159 3.79 6.41 14.94
N CYS A 160 2.59 6.77 14.48
CA CYS A 160 1.56 7.40 15.30
C CYS A 160 1.15 6.53 16.51
N TYR A 161 0.95 5.23 16.28
CA TYR A 161 0.66 4.28 17.37
C TYR A 161 1.81 4.19 18.37
N TYR A 162 3.04 3.99 17.90
CA TYR A 162 4.22 3.92 18.79
C TYR A 162 4.40 5.18 19.62
N ALA A 163 4.18 6.37 19.04
CA ALA A 163 4.27 7.65 19.75
C ALA A 163 3.18 7.79 20.84
N SER A 164 2.04 7.12 20.69
CA SER A 164 0.92 7.17 21.64
C SER A 164 1.05 6.20 22.84
N LEU A 165 2.02 5.27 22.81
CA LEU A 165 2.14 4.23 23.83
C LEU A 165 2.62 4.79 25.18
N PRO A 166 1.86 4.65 26.28
CA PRO A 166 2.19 5.25 27.58
C PRO A 166 3.39 4.58 28.28
N ASN A 167 3.62 3.30 28.02
CA ASN A 167 4.59 2.48 28.73
C ASN A 167 5.92 2.27 28.01
N VAL A 168 6.03 2.69 26.76
CA VAL A 168 7.31 2.74 26.04
C VAL A 168 7.98 4.03 26.49
N LYS A 169 9.25 3.97 26.99
CA LYS A 169 10.04 5.20 27.21
C LYS A 169 9.80 6.09 26.02
N LYS A 170 9.24 7.29 26.25
CA LYS A 170 8.74 8.18 25.18
C LYS A 170 9.70 8.14 24.01
N ILE A 171 9.24 7.55 22.91
CA ILE A 171 10.00 7.50 21.66
C ILE A 171 10.12 8.94 21.22
N THR A 172 11.33 9.47 21.21
CA THR A 172 11.62 10.85 20.80
C THR A 172 12.85 10.88 19.93
N GLY A 173 12.90 11.87 19.04
CA GLY A 173 13.98 12.07 18.09
C GLY A 173 13.71 11.44 16.73
N LYS A 174 14.77 11.25 15.96
CA LYS A 174 14.69 10.65 14.62
C LYS A 174 14.53 9.14 14.77
N ILE A 175 13.51 8.58 14.14
CA ILE A 175 13.23 7.15 14.15
C ILE A 175 13.14 6.62 12.72
N LEU A 176 13.40 5.33 12.58
CA LEU A 176 13.20 4.60 11.33
C LEU A 176 12.09 3.57 11.55
N VAL A 177 11.05 3.62 10.73
CA VAL A 177 10.00 2.59 10.66
C VAL A 177 10.37 1.64 9.54
N PHE A 178 10.53 0.36 9.86
CA PHE A 178 10.84 -0.73 8.95
C PHE A 178 9.59 -1.61 8.84
N ASP A 179 8.82 -1.40 7.78
CA ASP A 179 7.57 -2.13 7.53
C ASP A 179 7.77 -3.18 6.45
N LEU A 180 7.89 -4.45 6.85
CA LEU A 180 8.02 -5.60 5.97
C LEU A 180 6.81 -6.51 6.13
N GLY A 181 5.84 -6.30 5.28
CA GLY A 181 4.61 -7.06 5.22
C GLY A 181 4.74 -8.37 4.43
N GLY A 182 3.60 -8.92 4.04
CA GLY A 182 3.57 -10.10 3.17
C GLY A 182 3.86 -9.78 1.70
N GLY A 183 3.57 -8.56 1.25
CA GLY A 183 3.65 -8.19 -0.16
C GLY A 183 4.45 -6.95 -0.48
N THR A 184 4.64 -6.06 0.48
CA THR A 184 5.29 -4.75 0.31
C THR A 184 6.35 -4.55 1.38
N PHE A 185 7.30 -3.70 1.07
CA PHE A 185 8.30 -3.19 2.00
C PHE A 185 8.32 -1.66 1.94
N ASP A 186 8.16 -1.02 3.09
CA ASP A 186 8.34 0.42 3.27
C ASP A 186 9.36 0.68 4.37
N VAL A 187 10.24 1.64 4.16
CA VAL A 187 11.16 2.16 5.15
C VAL A 187 11.01 3.67 5.22
N THR A 188 10.62 4.17 6.38
CA THR A 188 10.26 5.57 6.58
C THR A 188 11.07 6.17 7.72
N VAL A 189 11.64 7.33 7.48
CA VAL A 189 12.32 8.13 8.51
C VAL A 189 11.37 9.22 8.99
N CYS A 190 11.15 9.27 10.30
CA CYS A 190 10.29 10.25 10.95
C CYS A 190 11.03 10.98 12.07
N GLU A 191 10.57 12.19 12.40
CA GLU A 191 10.86 12.83 13.67
C GLU A 191 9.67 12.68 14.62
N VAL A 192 9.92 12.26 15.84
CA VAL A 192 8.91 12.13 16.89
C VAL A 192 9.27 13.04 18.06
N GLN A 193 8.35 13.93 18.41
CA GLN A 193 8.48 14.84 19.56
C GLN A 193 7.22 14.72 20.44
N GLY A 194 7.30 13.89 21.49
CA GLY A 194 6.14 13.55 22.29
C GLY A 194 5.13 12.72 21.48
N GLU A 195 3.95 13.29 21.20
CA GLU A 195 2.90 12.69 20.39
C GLU A 195 2.81 13.34 18.97
N GLU A 196 3.78 14.16 18.61
CA GLU A 196 3.91 14.74 17.27
C GLU A 196 4.80 13.86 16.41
N VAL A 197 4.33 13.49 15.23
CA VAL A 197 5.03 12.67 14.24
C VAL A 197 5.15 13.45 12.93
N GLU A 198 6.35 13.69 12.49
CA GLU A 198 6.68 14.32 11.22
C GLU A 198 7.45 13.34 10.34
N VAL A 199 6.88 12.94 9.23
CA VAL A 199 7.55 12.11 8.22
C VAL A 199 8.56 12.98 7.50
N ILE A 200 9.79 12.48 7.33
CA ILE A 200 10.87 13.16 6.61
C ILE A 200 10.99 12.59 5.20
N THR A 201 11.02 11.28 5.09
CA THR A 201 11.15 10.59 3.82
C THR A 201 10.65 9.15 3.92
N SER A 202 10.21 8.59 2.79
CA SER A 202 9.83 7.19 2.68
C SER A 202 10.42 6.58 1.42
N ARG A 203 10.94 5.35 1.54
CA ARG A 203 11.45 4.51 0.45
C ARG A 203 10.84 3.12 0.58
N GLY A 204 10.92 2.30 -0.47
CA GLY A 204 10.37 0.96 -0.38
C GLY A 204 10.28 0.26 -1.72
N ASP A 205 9.59 -0.87 -1.69
CA ASP A 205 9.28 -1.67 -2.87
C ASP A 205 7.92 -2.35 -2.71
N LYS A 206 7.02 -2.06 -3.63
CA LYS A 206 5.65 -2.63 -3.65
C LYS A 206 5.59 -4.11 -4.05
N TRP A 207 6.72 -4.70 -4.46
CA TRP A 207 6.86 -6.09 -4.89
C TRP A 207 7.82 -6.89 -4.01
N LEU A 208 8.20 -6.38 -2.84
CA LEU A 208 9.11 -7.04 -1.91
C LEU A 208 8.40 -7.32 -0.58
N GLY A 209 8.28 -8.60 -0.21
CA GLY A 209 7.65 -9.00 1.04
C GLY A 209 7.77 -10.49 1.31
N GLY A 210 7.09 -10.97 2.34
CA GLY A 210 7.14 -12.36 2.78
C GLY A 210 6.76 -13.38 1.70
N LYS A 211 5.88 -13.00 0.76
CA LYS A 211 5.49 -13.84 -0.37
C LYS A 211 6.62 -14.07 -1.38
N ASP A 212 7.55 -13.14 -1.50
CA ASP A 212 8.71 -13.31 -2.37
C ASP A 212 9.71 -14.27 -1.71
N PHE A 213 9.82 -14.23 -0.38
CA PHE A 213 10.59 -15.22 0.38
C PHE A 213 9.97 -16.63 0.30
N ASP A 214 8.64 -16.74 0.26
CA ASP A 214 7.95 -18.01 0.04
C ASP A 214 8.27 -18.59 -1.34
N LYS A 215 8.36 -17.76 -2.39
CA LYS A 215 8.78 -18.20 -3.74
C LYS A 215 10.19 -18.78 -3.74
N GLU A 216 11.12 -18.15 -3.03
CA GLU A 216 12.49 -18.70 -2.90
C GLU A 216 12.52 -20.01 -2.12
N LEU A 217 11.65 -20.17 -1.12
CA LEU A 217 11.48 -21.45 -0.43
C LEU A 217 10.92 -22.54 -1.35
N ILE A 218 9.94 -22.23 -2.21
CA ILE A 218 9.43 -23.17 -3.21
C ILE A 218 10.55 -23.62 -4.14
N ASN A 219 11.39 -22.70 -4.61
CA ASN A 219 12.53 -23.02 -5.46
C ASN A 219 13.51 -23.97 -4.74
N LEU A 220 13.85 -23.67 -3.49
CA LEU A 220 14.72 -24.51 -2.65
C LEU A 220 14.12 -25.91 -2.42
N ILE A 221 12.83 -26.00 -2.11
CA ILE A 221 12.11 -27.28 -1.93
C ILE A 221 12.12 -28.08 -3.24
N ASN A 222 11.86 -27.43 -4.37
CA ASN A 222 11.89 -28.07 -5.69
C ASN A 222 13.27 -28.62 -6.04
N GLU A 223 14.33 -27.86 -5.80
CA GLU A 223 15.71 -28.34 -6.00
C GLU A 223 16.02 -29.56 -5.15
N LYS A 224 15.61 -29.57 -3.87
CA LYS A 224 15.81 -30.72 -2.98
C LYS A 224 14.98 -31.92 -3.42
N TYR A 225 13.73 -31.74 -3.81
CA TYR A 225 12.88 -32.80 -4.35
C TYR A 225 13.51 -33.40 -5.62
N LYS A 226 13.97 -32.55 -6.54
CA LYS A 226 14.65 -32.98 -7.77
C LYS A 226 15.94 -33.79 -7.49
N LYS A 227 16.73 -33.39 -6.49
CA LYS A 227 17.93 -34.12 -6.07
C LYS A 227 17.58 -35.52 -5.55
N LEU A 228 16.44 -35.70 -4.88
CA LEU A 228 16.00 -36.98 -4.32
C LEU A 228 15.35 -37.89 -5.36
N THR A 229 14.64 -37.36 -6.33
CA THR A 229 13.76 -38.11 -7.23
C THR A 229 14.17 -38.06 -8.70
N GLY A 230 15.02 -37.12 -9.08
CA GLY A 230 15.31 -36.79 -10.48
C GLY A 230 14.22 -36.03 -11.21
N LYS A 231 13.09 -35.71 -10.55
CA LYS A 231 11.92 -34.98 -11.12
C LYS A 231 11.66 -33.67 -10.41
N GLU A 232 11.17 -32.72 -11.14
CA GLU A 232 10.73 -31.44 -10.59
C GLU A 232 9.28 -31.51 -10.09
N LEU A 233 8.93 -30.64 -9.13
CA LEU A 233 7.57 -30.45 -8.67
C LEU A 233 6.73 -29.75 -9.77
N ASP A 234 5.47 -30.10 -9.89
CA ASP A 234 4.53 -29.39 -10.78
C ASP A 234 4.02 -28.12 -10.10
N ILE A 235 4.93 -27.14 -9.94
CA ILE A 235 4.64 -25.89 -9.26
C ILE A 235 3.57 -25.11 -10.03
N LYS A 236 3.60 -25.15 -11.37
CA LYS A 236 2.69 -24.37 -12.21
C LYS A 236 1.21 -24.69 -11.95
N ASN A 237 0.88 -25.98 -11.81
CA ASN A 237 -0.50 -26.44 -11.59
C ASN A 237 -0.87 -26.50 -10.10
N ASN A 238 0.10 -26.45 -9.19
CA ASN A 238 -0.10 -26.58 -7.74
C ASN A 238 0.48 -25.37 -6.97
N TYR A 239 0.53 -24.19 -7.60
CA TYR A 239 1.21 -23.00 -7.04
C TYR A 239 0.71 -22.65 -5.65
N SER A 240 -0.61 -22.56 -5.46
CA SER A 240 -1.22 -22.19 -4.17
C SER A 240 -0.87 -23.18 -3.06
N LYS A 241 -0.87 -24.48 -3.35
CA LYS A 241 -0.46 -25.55 -2.42
C LYS A 241 0.98 -25.34 -1.94
N TYR A 242 1.91 -25.15 -2.88
CA TYR A 242 3.32 -24.99 -2.52
C TYR A 242 3.60 -23.65 -1.83
N MET A 243 2.84 -22.59 -2.16
CA MET A 243 2.92 -21.30 -1.45
C MET A 243 2.49 -21.44 0.01
N GLU A 244 1.45 -22.22 0.29
CA GLU A 244 1.01 -22.48 1.66
C GLU A 244 2.06 -23.25 2.44
N VAL A 245 2.60 -24.33 1.87
CA VAL A 245 3.69 -25.11 2.46
C VAL A 245 4.91 -24.23 2.74
N ALA A 246 5.31 -23.40 1.78
CA ALA A 246 6.46 -22.50 1.94
C ALA A 246 6.20 -21.46 3.06
N GLU A 247 5.01 -20.88 3.15
CA GLU A 247 4.67 -19.96 4.24
C GLU A 247 4.74 -20.66 5.61
N GLN A 248 4.23 -21.88 5.74
CA GLN A 248 4.31 -22.67 6.98
C GLN A 248 5.78 -22.95 7.35
N VAL A 249 6.59 -23.41 6.40
CA VAL A 249 8.04 -23.66 6.58
C VAL A 249 8.75 -22.36 7.01
N LYS A 250 8.50 -21.23 6.34
CA LYS A 250 9.06 -19.92 6.70
C LYS A 250 8.74 -19.54 8.15
N ARG A 251 7.50 -19.72 8.58
CA ARG A 251 7.07 -19.43 9.96
C ARG A 251 7.80 -20.31 10.97
N VAL A 252 7.94 -21.60 10.69
CA VAL A 252 8.68 -22.51 11.57
C VAL A 252 10.16 -22.15 11.61
N LEU A 253 10.78 -21.85 10.48
CA LEU A 253 12.20 -21.46 10.40
C LEU A 253 12.48 -20.08 11.03
N SER A 254 11.46 -19.26 11.24
CA SER A 254 11.60 -18.03 12.03
C SER A 254 11.83 -18.30 13.53
N VAL A 255 11.44 -19.50 14.03
CA VAL A 255 11.55 -19.90 15.45
C VAL A 255 12.55 -21.04 15.64
N ARG A 256 12.61 -21.99 14.70
CA ARG A 256 13.47 -23.18 14.76
C ARG A 256 14.57 -23.11 13.72
N ASP A 257 15.66 -23.84 13.94
CA ASP A 257 16.80 -23.85 13.01
C ASP A 257 16.59 -24.80 11.81
N LYS A 258 15.61 -25.71 11.89
CA LYS A 258 15.26 -26.63 10.81
C LYS A 258 13.80 -27.08 10.88
N GLN A 259 13.27 -27.48 9.72
CA GLN A 259 11.98 -28.12 9.53
C GLN A 259 12.13 -29.31 8.59
N VAL A 260 11.42 -30.40 8.87
CA VAL A 260 11.19 -31.50 7.93
C VAL A 260 9.75 -31.41 7.47
N GLU A 261 9.56 -31.40 6.15
CA GLU A 261 8.25 -31.27 5.52
C GLU A 261 8.02 -32.41 4.54
N THR A 262 6.81 -32.98 4.53
CA THR A 262 6.41 -34.00 3.56
C THR A 262 5.86 -33.34 2.31
N ILE A 263 6.59 -33.45 1.21
CA ILE A 263 6.25 -32.83 -0.07
C ILE A 263 5.70 -33.88 -1.04
N ASP A 264 4.43 -33.75 -1.40
CA ASP A 264 3.82 -34.55 -2.45
C ASP A 264 4.20 -34.02 -3.82
N GLY A 265 4.80 -34.86 -4.63
CA GLY A 265 5.21 -34.52 -5.98
C GLY A 265 5.03 -35.70 -6.98
N PRO A 266 5.45 -35.54 -8.24
CA PRO A 266 5.23 -36.52 -9.31
C PRO A 266 5.82 -37.92 -9.06
N ASP A 267 6.79 -38.02 -8.13
CA ASP A 267 7.40 -39.29 -7.74
C ASP A 267 7.00 -39.74 -6.32
N GLY A 268 5.81 -39.33 -5.90
CA GLY A 268 5.24 -39.55 -4.57
C GLY A 268 5.74 -38.59 -3.49
N ALA A 269 5.26 -38.82 -2.28
CA ALA A 269 5.63 -38.03 -1.12
C ALA A 269 7.09 -38.24 -0.70
N LYS A 270 7.81 -37.17 -0.40
CA LYS A 270 9.20 -37.21 0.11
C LYS A 270 9.32 -36.29 1.33
N GLU A 271 10.03 -36.76 2.35
CA GLU A 271 10.46 -35.92 3.46
C GLU A 271 11.65 -35.06 3.03
N ILE A 272 11.51 -33.76 3.17
CA ILE A 272 12.54 -32.76 2.83
C ILE A 272 12.88 -31.97 4.07
N GLU A 273 14.14 -32.09 4.52
CA GLU A 273 14.67 -31.22 5.58
C GLU A 273 15.10 -29.86 4.96
N ILE A 274 14.64 -28.77 5.54
CA ILE A 274 15.03 -27.40 5.21
C ILE A 274 15.59 -26.76 6.47
N THR A 275 16.78 -26.17 6.38
CA THR A 275 17.40 -25.43 7.47
C THR A 275 17.17 -23.92 7.33
N ARG A 276 17.20 -23.20 8.46
CA ARG A 276 17.17 -21.73 8.45
C ARG A 276 18.32 -21.14 7.63
N ALA A 277 19.52 -21.73 7.73
CA ALA A 277 20.68 -21.25 6.98
C ALA A 277 20.47 -21.34 5.46
N GLU A 278 19.88 -22.42 4.96
CA GLU A 278 19.55 -22.60 3.55
C GLU A 278 18.48 -21.58 3.11
N PHE A 279 17.45 -21.38 3.92
CA PHE A 279 16.42 -20.37 3.69
C PHE A 279 17.00 -18.95 3.68
N GLU A 280 17.79 -18.58 4.71
CA GLU A 280 18.43 -17.25 4.77
C GLU A 280 19.36 -17.04 3.56
N GLN A 281 20.03 -18.08 3.07
CA GLN A 281 20.85 -18.03 1.85
C GLN A 281 19.99 -17.85 0.59
N SER A 282 18.85 -18.52 0.47
CA SER A 282 17.99 -18.41 -0.72
C SER A 282 17.37 -17.01 -0.90
N ILE A 283 17.16 -16.28 0.19
CA ILE A 283 16.59 -14.92 0.15
C ILE A 283 17.64 -13.79 0.18
N GLN A 284 18.92 -14.11 0.03
CA GLN A 284 20.01 -13.13 0.19
C GLN A 284 19.88 -11.93 -0.75
N THR A 285 19.43 -12.11 -1.99
CA THR A 285 19.21 -11.01 -2.95
C THR A 285 18.16 -10.01 -2.42
N HIS A 286 17.10 -10.52 -1.81
CA HIS A 286 16.07 -9.68 -1.19
C HIS A 286 16.62 -8.94 0.02
N ILE A 287 17.48 -9.59 0.82
CA ILE A 287 18.13 -8.96 1.97
C ILE A 287 19.03 -7.79 1.54
N GLU A 288 19.81 -7.94 0.47
CA GLU A 288 20.64 -6.84 -0.05
C GLU A 288 19.77 -5.67 -0.55
N LYS A 289 18.63 -5.96 -1.17
CA LYS A 289 17.67 -4.92 -1.58
C LYS A 289 17.08 -4.16 -0.38
N LEU A 290 16.74 -4.87 0.70
CA LEU A 290 16.29 -4.23 1.95
C LEU A 290 17.35 -3.27 2.52
N LYS A 291 18.64 -3.67 2.51
CA LYS A 291 19.75 -2.82 2.95
C LYS A 291 19.84 -1.55 2.10
N MET A 292 19.84 -1.70 0.77
CA MET A 292 19.91 -0.59 -0.16
C MET A 292 18.79 0.44 0.10
N LEU A 293 17.55 -0.04 0.25
CA LEU A 293 16.40 0.84 0.51
C LEU A 293 16.48 1.54 1.87
N MET A 294 17.05 0.88 2.92
CA MET A 294 17.32 1.54 4.19
C MET A 294 18.36 2.66 4.04
N GLU A 295 19.44 2.41 3.29
CA GLU A 295 20.49 3.39 3.01
C GLU A 295 19.93 4.57 2.19
N GLU A 296 19.11 4.32 1.18
CA GLU A 296 18.41 5.35 0.40
C GLU A 296 17.47 6.21 1.27
N ALA A 297 16.79 5.61 2.27
CA ALA A 297 15.97 6.37 3.19
C ALA A 297 16.79 7.26 4.12
N LEU A 298 17.95 6.79 4.58
CA LEU A 298 18.88 7.60 5.36
C LEU A 298 19.42 8.75 4.52
N ASP A 299 19.88 8.48 3.31
CA ASP A 299 20.40 9.50 2.39
C ASP A 299 19.33 10.55 2.04
N GLY A 300 18.11 10.10 1.70
CA GLY A 300 16.97 10.98 1.41
C GLY A 300 16.58 11.87 2.60
N SER A 301 16.79 11.41 3.83
CA SER A 301 16.56 12.19 5.04
C SER A 301 17.72 13.14 5.40
N GLY A 302 18.86 13.01 4.75
CA GLY A 302 20.09 13.72 5.12
C GLY A 302 20.70 13.24 6.45
N LEU A 303 20.29 12.07 6.96
CA LEU A 303 20.71 11.53 8.25
C LEU A 303 21.62 10.32 8.07
N LYS A 304 22.47 10.09 9.08
CA LYS A 304 23.24 8.85 9.21
C LYS A 304 22.57 7.91 10.20
N ALA A 305 22.89 6.61 10.14
CA ALA A 305 22.36 5.60 11.05
C ALA A 305 22.53 5.97 12.55
N GLU A 306 23.64 6.64 12.90
CA GLU A 306 23.91 7.11 14.26
C GLU A 306 22.92 8.17 14.78
N ASN A 307 22.31 8.95 13.86
CA ASN A 307 21.32 9.97 14.18
C ASN A 307 19.94 9.37 14.48
N ILE A 308 19.70 8.12 14.09
CA ILE A 308 18.43 7.43 14.35
C ILE A 308 18.43 6.91 15.79
N SER A 309 17.46 7.36 16.57
CA SER A 309 17.32 6.97 17.97
C SER A 309 16.78 5.55 18.11
N HIS A 310 15.79 5.18 17.30
CA HIS A 310 15.09 3.90 17.37
C HIS A 310 14.70 3.40 15.97
N THR A 311 14.74 2.07 15.79
CA THR A 311 14.12 1.40 14.63
C THR A 311 12.89 0.65 15.12
N LEU A 312 11.76 0.95 14.51
CA LEU A 312 10.47 0.31 14.79
C LEU A 312 10.22 -0.77 13.75
N LEU A 313 9.77 -1.94 14.21
CA LEU A 313 9.40 -3.05 13.33
C LEU A 313 7.90 -3.10 13.12
N VAL A 314 7.49 -3.29 11.87
CA VAL A 314 6.10 -3.46 11.44
C VAL A 314 6.03 -4.60 10.43
N GLY A 315 4.90 -5.30 10.40
CA GLY A 315 4.67 -6.41 9.49
C GLY A 315 5.27 -7.74 9.93
N GLY A 316 4.54 -8.82 9.65
CA GLY A 316 4.85 -10.17 10.14
C GLY A 316 6.18 -10.74 9.65
N SER A 317 6.67 -10.32 8.47
CA SER A 317 7.94 -10.79 7.91
C SER A 317 9.17 -10.26 8.65
N THR A 318 9.03 -9.25 9.49
CA THR A 318 10.10 -8.76 10.39
C THR A 318 10.48 -9.77 11.47
N ARG A 319 9.68 -10.82 11.68
CA ARG A 319 9.98 -11.93 12.61
C ARG A 319 11.08 -12.87 12.13
N ILE A 320 11.45 -12.83 10.86
CA ILE A 320 12.51 -13.65 10.28
C ILE A 320 13.86 -13.18 10.87
N PRO A 321 14.68 -14.07 11.49
CA PRO A 321 15.87 -13.65 12.25
C PRO A 321 16.90 -12.86 11.46
N ILE A 322 17.09 -13.17 10.16
CA ILE A 322 18.05 -12.44 9.32
C ILE A 322 17.64 -10.97 9.16
N ILE A 323 16.34 -10.62 9.22
CA ILE A 323 15.87 -9.25 9.12
C ILE A 323 16.39 -8.40 10.28
N THR A 324 16.22 -8.90 11.52
CA THR A 324 16.79 -8.22 12.71
C THR A 324 18.29 -8.03 12.58
N LYS A 325 19.02 -9.09 12.17
CA LYS A 325 20.48 -9.02 11.96
C LYS A 325 20.86 -7.96 10.91
N THR A 326 20.10 -7.91 9.80
CA THR A 326 20.31 -6.93 8.73
C THR A 326 20.12 -5.50 9.23
N ILE A 327 19.04 -5.24 9.98
CA ILE A 327 18.78 -3.94 10.59
C ILE A 327 19.91 -3.55 11.54
N GLU A 328 20.35 -4.46 12.41
CA GLU A 328 21.46 -4.22 13.32
C GLU A 328 22.78 -3.91 12.58
N GLN A 329 23.02 -4.55 11.44
CA GLN A 329 24.20 -4.28 10.61
C GLN A 329 24.18 -2.88 10.01
N VAL A 330 23.03 -2.40 9.52
CA VAL A 330 22.91 -1.06 8.92
C VAL A 330 22.84 0.01 10.00
N MET A 331 21.93 -0.16 10.98
CA MET A 331 21.65 0.86 11.99
C MET A 331 22.63 0.89 13.14
N LYS A 332 23.50 -0.13 13.29
CA LYS A 332 24.44 -0.32 14.42
C LYS A 332 23.77 -0.35 15.79
N LYS A 333 22.47 -0.56 15.82
CA LYS A 333 21.63 -0.65 17.02
C LYS A 333 20.53 -1.69 16.80
N PRO A 334 20.09 -2.43 17.82
CA PRO A 334 18.97 -3.35 17.70
C PRO A 334 17.66 -2.58 17.52
N PRO A 335 16.69 -3.15 16.79
CA PRO A 335 15.35 -2.57 16.69
C PRO A 335 14.62 -2.63 18.05
N LEU A 336 13.63 -1.74 18.21
CA LEU A 336 12.80 -1.69 19.41
C LEU A 336 11.93 -2.95 19.50
N LYS A 337 11.88 -3.57 20.70
CA LYS A 337 11.08 -4.76 20.97
C LYS A 337 9.86 -4.43 21.84
N GLY A 338 8.85 -5.29 21.84
CA GLY A 338 7.74 -5.25 22.80
C GLY A 338 6.45 -4.63 22.29
N VAL A 339 6.32 -4.39 20.99
CA VAL A 339 5.05 -4.00 20.35
C VAL A 339 4.61 -5.09 19.38
N ASN A 340 3.30 -5.28 19.24
CA ASN A 340 2.75 -6.24 18.28
C ASN A 340 2.82 -5.63 16.87
N VAL A 341 3.72 -6.17 16.05
CA VAL A 341 4.00 -5.70 14.69
C VAL A 341 2.80 -5.87 13.73
N ASP A 342 1.86 -6.75 14.05
CA ASP A 342 0.66 -7.02 13.24
C ASP A 342 -0.52 -6.08 13.59
N GLU A 343 -0.48 -5.42 14.74
CA GLU A 343 -1.57 -4.57 15.25
C GLU A 343 -1.26 -3.07 15.10
N ALA A 344 0.01 -2.70 14.99
CA ALA A 344 0.49 -1.32 15.06
C ALA A 344 -0.16 -0.40 14.00
N VAL A 345 -0.30 -0.90 12.78
CA VAL A 345 -0.84 -0.16 11.63
C VAL A 345 -2.32 0.15 11.83
N ALA A 346 -3.14 -0.85 12.14
CA ALA A 346 -4.58 -0.68 12.39
C ALA A 346 -4.84 0.23 13.60
N ALA A 347 -4.07 0.06 14.69
CA ALA A 347 -4.17 0.87 15.90
C ALA A 347 -3.84 2.35 15.61
N GLY A 348 -2.77 2.61 14.84
CA GLY A 348 -2.41 3.96 14.40
C GLY A 348 -3.47 4.59 13.49
N ALA A 349 -4.04 3.81 12.58
CA ALA A 349 -5.14 4.25 11.74
C ALA A 349 -6.38 4.65 12.58
N ALA A 350 -6.67 3.93 13.68
CA ALA A 350 -7.77 4.28 14.59
C ALA A 350 -7.50 5.61 15.33
N ILE A 351 -6.26 5.86 15.78
CA ILE A 351 -5.86 7.15 16.36
C ILE A 351 -6.08 8.28 15.34
N TYR A 352 -5.61 8.08 14.12
CA TYR A 352 -5.76 9.07 13.06
C TYR A 352 -7.22 9.30 12.67
N ALA A 353 -8.04 8.25 12.68
CA ALA A 353 -9.49 8.35 12.49
C ALA A 353 -10.13 9.25 13.57
N GLY A 354 -9.70 9.11 14.82
CA GLY A 354 -10.10 9.99 15.92
C GLY A 354 -9.69 11.44 15.67
N LEU A 355 -8.45 11.69 15.23
CA LEU A 355 -7.96 13.05 14.91
C LEU A 355 -8.80 13.74 13.82
N LYS A 356 -9.15 13.02 12.77
CA LYS A 356 -9.98 13.55 11.66
C LYS A 356 -11.46 13.74 12.03
N SER A 357 -11.91 13.15 13.14
CA SER A 357 -13.33 13.11 13.50
C SER A 357 -13.63 13.52 14.95
N LYS A 358 -12.88 14.47 15.47
CA LYS A 358 -12.99 14.96 16.86
C LYS A 358 -14.42 15.26 17.33
N LYS A 359 -15.32 15.65 16.43
CA LYS A 359 -16.73 15.95 16.73
C LYS A 359 -17.52 14.72 17.22
N ASN A 360 -17.08 13.52 16.86
CA ASN A 360 -17.75 12.26 17.15
C ASN A 360 -17.19 11.55 18.40
N LEU A 361 -16.17 12.11 19.03
CA LEU A 361 -15.47 11.55 20.18
C LEU A 361 -16.07 12.07 21.50
N ASN A 362 -16.05 11.24 22.55
CA ASN A 362 -16.30 11.66 23.92
C ASN A 362 -15.12 12.48 24.47
N GLU A 363 -15.27 13.10 25.64
CA GLU A 363 -14.24 13.99 26.22
C GLU A 363 -12.96 13.23 26.62
N ALA A 364 -13.07 11.97 27.07
CA ALA A 364 -11.90 11.15 27.40
C ALA A 364 -11.10 10.82 26.13
N GLN A 365 -11.76 10.39 25.07
CA GLN A 365 -11.15 10.15 23.77
C GLN A 365 -10.48 11.41 23.19
N LYS A 366 -11.17 12.57 23.23
CA LYS A 366 -10.59 13.85 22.78
C LYS A 366 -9.33 14.19 23.56
N LYS A 367 -9.36 14.00 24.89
CA LYS A 367 -8.20 14.26 25.76
C LYS A 367 -7.04 13.33 25.44
N ALA A 368 -7.32 12.03 25.23
CA ALA A 368 -6.29 11.03 24.94
C ALA A 368 -5.50 11.30 23.68
N ILE A 369 -6.13 11.87 22.64
CA ILE A 369 -5.46 12.17 21.35
C ILE A 369 -5.19 13.68 21.16
N SER A 370 -5.36 14.51 22.20
CA SER A 370 -5.29 15.97 22.06
C SER A 370 -3.96 16.50 21.55
N ASN A 371 -2.87 15.83 21.92
CA ASN A 371 -1.51 16.23 21.61
C ASN A 371 -0.96 15.54 20.35
N VAL A 372 -1.68 14.54 19.81
CA VAL A 372 -1.24 13.85 18.60
C VAL A 372 -1.33 14.78 17.41
N LYS A 373 -0.20 15.00 16.75
CA LYS A 373 -0.10 15.72 15.47
C LYS A 373 0.65 14.84 14.48
N LEU A 374 0.24 14.90 13.25
CA LEU A 374 0.83 14.13 12.18
C LEU A 374 1.04 15.01 10.97
N GLN A 375 2.27 15.02 10.46
CA GLN A 375 2.63 15.59 9.18
C GLN A 375 3.25 14.52 8.31
N ASP A 376 2.64 14.28 7.14
CA ASP A 376 3.13 13.34 6.14
C ASP A 376 3.79 14.10 4.98
N VAL A 377 4.41 13.38 4.05
CA VAL A 377 5.08 13.94 2.88
C VAL A 377 4.51 13.38 1.58
N CYS A 378 4.75 14.08 0.47
CA CYS A 378 4.49 13.57 -0.86
C CYS A 378 5.50 12.47 -1.20
N ASN A 379 5.05 11.25 -1.49
CA ASN A 379 5.94 10.11 -1.75
C ASN A 379 6.42 10.01 -3.20
N PHE A 380 5.93 10.88 -4.09
CA PHE A 380 6.22 10.90 -5.51
C PHE A 380 6.58 12.29 -6.01
N TYR A 381 7.24 12.35 -7.15
CA TYR A 381 7.31 13.57 -7.93
C TYR A 381 6.01 13.70 -8.74
N LEU A 382 5.35 14.85 -8.63
CA LEU A 382 4.11 15.16 -9.35
C LEU A 382 4.36 16.31 -10.32
N GLY A 383 3.93 16.15 -11.56
CA GLY A 383 4.23 17.10 -12.62
C GLY A 383 3.22 17.11 -13.76
N THR A 384 3.61 17.77 -14.84
CA THR A 384 2.86 17.83 -16.09
C THR A 384 3.81 17.75 -17.28
N LEU A 385 3.34 17.18 -18.40
CA LEU A 385 4.12 17.20 -19.64
C LEU A 385 4.08 18.56 -20.30
N VAL A 386 5.23 19.03 -20.74
CA VAL A 386 5.42 20.29 -21.45
C VAL A 386 6.28 20.07 -22.69
N GLN A 387 6.17 20.98 -23.65
CA GLN A 387 7.13 21.05 -24.77
C GLN A 387 8.23 22.04 -24.40
N GLU A 388 9.47 21.64 -24.58
CA GLU A 388 10.64 22.51 -24.38
C GLU A 388 11.65 22.36 -25.51
N ASP A 389 12.46 23.39 -25.73
CA ASP A 389 13.55 23.33 -26.70
C ASP A 389 14.74 22.57 -26.08
N ASP A 390 15.12 21.47 -26.72
CA ASP A 390 16.34 20.74 -26.36
C ASP A 390 17.55 21.38 -27.04
N PRO A 391 18.46 21.97 -26.27
CA PRO A 391 19.62 22.67 -26.83
C PRO A 391 20.64 21.73 -27.47
N VAL A 392 20.63 20.44 -27.13
CA VAL A 392 21.56 19.44 -27.70
C VAL A 392 21.02 18.89 -28.99
N LEU A 393 19.72 18.56 -29.02
CA LEU A 393 19.05 17.99 -30.20
C LEU A 393 18.58 19.07 -31.19
N ASN A 394 18.62 20.36 -30.80
CA ASN A 394 18.10 21.51 -31.56
C ASN A 394 16.68 21.28 -32.11
N ARG A 395 15.81 20.69 -31.25
CA ARG A 395 14.40 20.41 -31.58
C ARG A 395 13.55 20.48 -30.30
N GLN A 396 12.25 20.64 -30.50
CA GLN A 396 11.30 20.51 -29.38
C GLN A 396 11.18 19.06 -28.94
N VAL A 397 11.15 18.86 -27.63
CA VAL A 397 10.97 17.57 -26.97
C VAL A 397 9.87 17.68 -25.89
N THR A 398 9.16 16.58 -25.67
CA THR A 398 8.22 16.48 -24.57
C THR A 398 8.99 16.13 -23.30
N ALA A 399 8.91 17.01 -22.30
CA ALA A 399 9.56 16.83 -21.01
C ALA A 399 8.55 16.88 -19.87
N ASN A 400 8.90 16.27 -18.75
CA ASN A 400 8.11 16.33 -17.52
C ASN A 400 8.57 17.52 -16.67
N LEU A 401 7.68 18.48 -16.46
CA LEU A 401 7.84 19.58 -15.50
C LEU A 401 7.32 19.14 -14.13
N ILE A 402 8.22 18.98 -13.18
CA ILE A 402 7.87 18.63 -11.80
C ILE A 402 7.38 19.90 -11.07
N LEU A 403 6.18 19.81 -10.47
CA LEU A 403 5.59 20.88 -9.66
C LEU A 403 5.75 20.59 -8.16
N ILE A 404 5.46 19.37 -7.71
CA ILE A 404 5.64 18.96 -6.32
C ILE A 404 6.75 17.92 -6.27
N ASP A 405 7.82 18.23 -5.54
CA ASP A 405 8.92 17.29 -5.32
C ASP A 405 8.51 16.20 -4.31
N ARG A 406 9.10 15.03 -4.47
CA ARG A 406 9.07 13.97 -3.45
C ARG A 406 9.60 14.51 -2.12
N ASP A 407 9.12 13.96 -1.02
CA ASP A 407 9.46 14.34 0.34
C ASP A 407 9.00 15.77 0.74
N THR A 408 8.15 16.42 -0.09
CA THR A 408 7.55 17.72 0.26
C THR A 408 6.49 17.51 1.36
N PRO A 409 6.57 18.25 2.50
CA PRO A 409 5.58 18.18 3.58
C PRO A 409 4.16 18.52 3.13
N LEU A 410 3.16 17.75 3.60
CA LEU A 410 1.75 17.93 3.29
C LEU A 410 1.02 18.76 4.37
N PRO A 411 0.05 19.62 4.01
CA PRO A 411 -0.41 19.89 2.65
C PRO A 411 0.58 20.74 1.85
N ALA A 412 0.65 20.51 0.54
CA ALA A 412 1.53 21.25 -0.36
C ALA A 412 0.74 21.92 -1.47
N THR A 413 1.07 23.17 -1.78
CA THR A 413 0.56 23.88 -2.97
C THR A 413 1.73 24.48 -3.73
N LYS A 414 1.82 24.19 -5.02
CA LYS A 414 2.87 24.67 -5.92
C LYS A 414 2.26 25.15 -7.22
N SER A 415 2.80 26.24 -7.74
CA SER A 415 2.35 26.82 -9.00
C SER A 415 3.53 27.05 -9.94
N SER A 416 3.24 26.98 -11.22
CA SER A 416 4.16 27.31 -12.31
C SER A 416 3.41 28.03 -13.43
N ARG A 417 4.12 28.80 -14.23
CA ARG A 417 3.56 29.49 -15.40
C ARG A 417 4.08 28.85 -16.66
N LEU A 418 3.17 28.43 -17.52
CA LEU A 418 3.41 27.92 -18.87
C LEU A 418 2.95 28.94 -19.90
N VAL A 419 3.32 28.72 -21.15
CA VAL A 419 2.87 29.57 -22.27
C VAL A 419 2.50 28.72 -23.48
N THR A 420 1.59 29.20 -24.31
CA THR A 420 1.28 28.58 -25.62
C THR A 420 2.44 28.71 -26.57
N LEU A 421 2.61 27.72 -27.46
CA LEU A 421 3.76 27.61 -28.36
C LEU A 421 3.49 28.19 -29.76
N TYR A 422 2.21 28.26 -30.15
CA TYR A 422 1.81 28.62 -31.50
C TYR A 422 0.83 29.79 -31.48
N ASP A 423 0.83 30.59 -32.55
CA ASP A 423 -0.19 31.58 -32.78
C ASP A 423 -1.54 30.88 -33.01
N ASP A 424 -2.61 31.48 -32.52
CA ASP A 424 -3.98 31.01 -32.65
C ASP A 424 -4.21 29.57 -32.15
N GLN A 425 -3.42 29.11 -31.16
CA GLN A 425 -3.59 27.80 -30.52
C GLN A 425 -4.98 27.71 -29.87
N GLU A 426 -5.75 26.68 -30.23
CA GLU A 426 -7.14 26.54 -29.84
C GLU A 426 -7.31 25.82 -28.48
N SER A 427 -6.30 25.02 -28.07
CA SER A 427 -6.31 24.31 -26.79
C SER A 427 -4.90 23.90 -26.37
N ILE A 428 -4.78 23.45 -25.13
CA ILE A 428 -3.62 22.70 -24.62
C ILE A 428 -4.04 21.35 -24.11
N SER A 429 -3.25 20.30 -24.42
CA SER A 429 -3.38 19.00 -23.77
C SER A 429 -2.79 19.08 -22.36
N ILE A 430 -3.44 18.43 -21.43
CA ILE A 430 -3.04 18.36 -20.03
C ILE A 430 -2.75 16.90 -19.70
N ASP A 431 -1.50 16.60 -19.37
CA ASP A 431 -1.08 15.28 -18.88
C ASP A 431 -0.53 15.47 -17.46
N ILE A 432 -1.24 14.98 -16.45
CA ILE A 432 -0.78 14.98 -15.06
C ILE A 432 0.05 13.73 -14.83
N THR A 433 1.27 13.92 -14.30
CA THR A 433 2.27 12.87 -14.19
C THR A 433 2.64 12.54 -12.76
N GLN A 434 3.07 11.29 -12.54
CA GLN A 434 3.62 10.78 -11.30
C GLN A 434 4.86 9.93 -11.58
N SER A 435 5.93 10.09 -10.79
CA SER A 435 7.13 9.26 -10.89
C SER A 435 7.80 9.03 -9.53
N GLU A 436 8.52 7.92 -9.40
CA GLU A 436 9.31 7.60 -8.20
C GLU A 436 10.65 8.34 -8.19
N GLY A 437 11.27 8.51 -9.37
CA GLY A 437 12.48 9.29 -9.59
C GLY A 437 12.19 10.72 -10.06
N ARG A 438 13.19 11.62 -9.96
CA ARG A 438 13.12 12.98 -10.50
C ARG A 438 13.29 12.97 -12.03
N GLU A 439 12.29 12.44 -12.73
CA GLU A 439 12.35 12.15 -14.16
C GLU A 439 11.89 13.34 -15.02
N ARG A 440 12.71 13.70 -16.01
CA ARG A 440 12.31 14.65 -17.05
C ARG A 440 11.81 13.95 -18.31
N ASN A 441 12.29 12.74 -18.60
CA ASN A 441 11.90 12.00 -19.79
C ASN A 441 10.49 11.43 -19.61
N ARG A 442 9.61 11.71 -20.59
CA ARG A 442 8.24 11.20 -20.63
C ARG A 442 8.14 9.67 -20.49
N GLU A 443 9.13 8.94 -20.99
CA GLU A 443 9.12 7.47 -20.99
C GLU A 443 9.22 6.86 -19.58
N PHE A 444 9.71 7.64 -18.60
CA PHE A 444 9.90 7.19 -17.21
C PHE A 444 8.89 7.77 -16.22
N VAL A 445 7.82 8.38 -16.72
CA VAL A 445 6.74 8.91 -15.88
C VAL A 445 5.40 8.25 -16.20
N ASN A 446 4.60 8.03 -15.19
CA ASN A 446 3.23 7.55 -15.34
C ASN A 446 2.29 8.74 -15.55
N ILE A 447 1.48 8.70 -16.59
CA ILE A 447 0.37 9.66 -16.75
C ILE A 447 -0.80 9.15 -15.92
N ILE A 448 -1.19 9.92 -14.91
CA ILE A 448 -2.27 9.56 -13.98
C ILE A 448 -3.60 10.23 -14.32
N HIS A 449 -3.57 11.24 -15.19
CA HIS A 449 -4.78 11.89 -15.72
C HIS A 449 -4.47 12.63 -17.01
N GLN A 450 -5.46 12.67 -17.91
CA GLN A 450 -5.39 13.43 -19.17
C GLN A 450 -6.62 14.31 -19.34
N GLY A 451 -6.42 15.49 -19.88
CA GLY A 451 -7.48 16.47 -20.12
C GLY A 451 -7.12 17.48 -21.21
N GLU A 452 -7.98 18.45 -21.39
CA GLU A 452 -7.79 19.52 -22.38
C GLU A 452 -8.36 20.84 -21.84
N LEU A 453 -7.59 21.92 -21.90
CA LEU A 453 -8.07 23.28 -21.71
C LEU A 453 -8.26 23.95 -23.08
N LYS A 454 -9.50 24.31 -23.42
CA LYS A 454 -9.86 25.00 -24.67
C LYS A 454 -9.85 26.50 -24.48
N PHE A 455 -9.43 27.21 -25.51
CA PHE A 455 -9.43 28.67 -25.52
C PHE A 455 -10.62 29.21 -26.31
N PRO A 456 -11.36 30.20 -25.78
CA PRO A 456 -12.53 30.76 -26.45
C PRO A 456 -12.14 31.77 -27.54
N ASP A 457 -10.89 32.24 -27.57
CA ASP A 457 -10.40 33.28 -28.46
C ASP A 457 -9.01 32.93 -29.04
N LYS A 458 -8.70 33.52 -30.18
CA LYS A 458 -7.40 33.39 -30.83
C LYS A 458 -6.42 34.43 -30.29
N LYS A 459 -5.23 33.98 -29.95
CA LYS A 459 -4.14 34.84 -29.46
C LYS A 459 -2.79 34.45 -30.02
N PRO A 460 -1.83 35.40 -30.06
CA PRO A 460 -0.45 35.08 -30.40
C PRO A 460 0.12 34.02 -29.41
N LYS A 461 1.17 33.32 -29.86
CA LYS A 461 1.99 32.47 -29.01
C LYS A 461 2.45 33.24 -27.75
N GLY A 462 2.72 32.51 -26.68
CA GLY A 462 3.13 33.11 -25.41
C GLY A 462 1.97 33.47 -24.49
N ARG A 463 0.74 33.00 -24.80
CA ARG A 463 -0.41 33.13 -23.91
C ARG A 463 -0.11 32.44 -22.58
N PRO A 464 -0.17 33.16 -21.43
CA PRO A 464 0.21 32.59 -20.14
C PRO A 464 -0.90 31.69 -19.58
N ILE A 465 -0.48 30.54 -19.08
CA ILE A 465 -1.31 29.53 -18.42
C ILE A 465 -0.72 29.29 -17.03
N ASP A 466 -1.46 29.64 -16.00
CA ASP A 466 -1.07 29.37 -14.62
C ASP A 466 -1.48 27.93 -14.24
N VAL A 467 -0.51 27.14 -13.79
CA VAL A 467 -0.72 25.74 -13.35
C VAL A 467 -0.52 25.67 -11.86
N THR A 468 -1.51 25.19 -11.13
CA THR A 468 -1.45 25.03 -9.66
C THR A 468 -1.81 23.61 -9.26
N TYR A 469 -0.92 22.97 -8.49
CA TYR A 469 -1.14 21.68 -7.86
C TYR A 469 -1.26 21.85 -6.36
N THR A 470 -2.31 21.29 -5.77
CA THR A 470 -2.51 21.18 -4.33
C THR A 470 -2.65 19.73 -3.95
N TYR A 471 -1.77 19.26 -3.07
CA TYR A 471 -1.81 17.90 -2.52
C TYR A 471 -2.12 18.00 -1.03
N ASP A 472 -3.29 17.48 -0.62
CA ASP A 472 -3.79 17.66 0.74
C ASP A 472 -3.34 16.54 1.71
N THR A 473 -3.64 16.71 2.99
CA THR A 473 -3.33 15.73 4.05
C THR A 473 -4.15 14.44 3.99
N SER A 474 -5.09 14.31 3.07
CA SER A 474 -5.84 13.08 2.81
C SER A 474 -5.27 12.28 1.63
N GLY A 475 -4.19 12.81 1.01
CA GLY A 475 -3.59 12.21 -0.17
C GLY A 475 -4.34 12.50 -1.47
N LYS A 476 -5.11 13.59 -1.53
CA LYS A 476 -5.88 14.00 -2.69
C LYS A 476 -5.12 15.06 -3.48
N LEU A 477 -4.89 14.79 -4.75
CA LEU A 477 -4.28 15.74 -5.69
C LEU A 477 -5.37 16.56 -6.40
N HIS A 478 -5.26 17.87 -6.33
CA HIS A 478 -6.10 18.83 -7.02
C HIS A 478 -5.24 19.68 -7.95
N CYS A 479 -5.61 19.75 -9.23
CA CYS A 479 -4.86 20.45 -10.26
C CYS A 479 -5.74 21.46 -10.97
N ILE A 480 -5.23 22.67 -11.15
CA ILE A 480 -5.88 23.76 -11.88
C ILE A 480 -4.94 24.24 -12.97
N PHE A 481 -5.43 24.35 -14.19
CA PHE A 481 -4.80 25.00 -15.33
C PHE A 481 -5.69 26.18 -15.72
N GLU A 482 -5.23 27.40 -15.51
CA GLU A 482 -5.99 28.63 -15.74
C GLU A 482 -5.34 29.48 -16.83
N ASP A 483 -6.11 29.82 -17.85
CA ASP A 483 -5.73 30.87 -18.80
C ASP A 483 -5.83 32.25 -18.13
N GLU A 484 -4.71 32.93 -17.99
CA GLU A 484 -4.66 34.23 -17.31
C GLU A 484 -5.53 35.30 -17.99
N ALA A 485 -5.67 35.22 -19.30
CA ALA A 485 -6.36 36.25 -20.08
C ALA A 485 -7.88 36.14 -20.04
N THR A 486 -8.44 34.93 -20.11
CA THR A 486 -9.89 34.71 -20.16
C THR A 486 -10.46 34.18 -18.85
N LYS A 487 -9.60 33.75 -17.93
CA LYS A 487 -9.95 33.05 -16.69
C LYS A 487 -10.65 31.70 -16.89
N GLU A 488 -10.63 31.18 -18.12
CA GLU A 488 -11.04 29.80 -18.39
C GLU A 488 -10.13 28.83 -17.64
N LYS A 489 -10.73 27.78 -17.09
CA LYS A 489 -10.02 26.80 -16.26
C LYS A 489 -10.31 25.37 -16.70
N TYR A 490 -9.28 24.55 -16.62
CA TYR A 490 -9.41 23.12 -16.47
C TYR A 490 -9.06 22.78 -15.03
N GLU A 491 -10.01 22.22 -14.31
CA GLU A 491 -9.86 21.87 -12.91
C GLU A 491 -10.19 20.39 -12.71
N VAL A 492 -9.28 19.66 -12.09
CA VAL A 492 -9.46 18.26 -11.79
C VAL A 492 -8.98 17.92 -10.39
N SER A 493 -9.79 17.14 -9.71
CA SER A 493 -9.36 16.44 -8.50
C SER A 493 -9.22 14.98 -8.87
N ILE A 494 -8.04 14.41 -8.75
CA ILE A 494 -7.85 12.99 -8.97
C ILE A 494 -8.55 12.28 -7.83
N ARG A 495 -9.68 11.69 -8.18
CA ARG A 495 -10.60 10.96 -7.32
C ARG A 495 -11.06 9.70 -8.03
N PRO A 496 -11.54 8.70 -7.28
CA PRO A 496 -12.29 7.60 -7.88
C PRO A 496 -13.49 8.13 -8.69
N GLU A 497 -13.82 7.42 -9.74
CA GLU A 497 -15.03 7.67 -10.53
C GLU A 497 -16.27 7.77 -9.66
N SER A 498 -17.30 8.50 -10.12
CA SER A 498 -18.50 8.72 -9.32
C SER A 498 -19.26 7.42 -9.00
N ALA A 499 -20.01 7.42 -7.89
CA ALA A 499 -20.82 6.26 -7.48
C ALA A 499 -21.81 5.77 -8.54
N GLU A 500 -22.19 6.64 -9.48
CA GLU A 500 -23.14 6.31 -10.55
C GLU A 500 -22.50 5.46 -11.66
N ASP A 501 -21.25 5.74 -12.03
CA ASP A 501 -20.53 4.97 -13.04
C ASP A 501 -20.15 3.59 -12.51
N LEU A 502 -19.81 3.49 -11.23
CA LEU A 502 -19.54 2.21 -10.56
C LEU A 502 -20.82 1.37 -10.36
N ARG A 503 -21.97 1.99 -10.04
CA ARG A 503 -23.23 1.24 -9.84
C ARG A 503 -23.68 0.48 -11.08
N LYS A 504 -23.50 1.02 -12.27
CA LYS A 504 -23.86 0.33 -13.54
C LYS A 504 -23.05 -0.95 -13.77
N ASN A 505 -21.84 -1.02 -13.18
CA ASN A 505 -20.96 -2.18 -13.27
C ASN A 505 -21.11 -3.16 -12.10
N TYR A 506 -21.91 -2.84 -11.04
CA TYR A 506 -21.87 -3.53 -9.75
C TYR A 506 -23.25 -3.92 -9.18
N GLU A 507 -24.31 -3.98 -9.98
CA GLU A 507 -25.63 -4.47 -9.54
C GLU A 507 -25.62 -5.92 -9.02
N ALA A 508 -24.48 -6.63 -9.14
CA ALA A 508 -24.31 -8.01 -8.66
C ALA A 508 -23.91 -8.13 -7.18
N ILE A 509 -23.70 -7.03 -6.43
CA ILE A 509 -23.16 -7.11 -5.06
C ILE A 509 -24.24 -7.30 -3.97
N GLU A 510 -25.53 -7.30 -4.30
CA GLU A 510 -26.62 -7.46 -3.32
C GLU A 510 -26.72 -8.86 -2.66
N HIS A 511 -25.88 -9.82 -3.03
CA HIS A 511 -25.95 -11.21 -2.56
C HIS A 511 -24.70 -11.66 -1.76
N ILE A 512 -24.10 -10.78 -0.96
CA ILE A 512 -23.01 -11.19 -0.07
C ILE A 512 -23.60 -11.87 1.18
N VAL A 513 -23.39 -13.16 1.32
CA VAL A 513 -23.56 -13.85 2.61
C VAL A 513 -22.30 -13.60 3.44
N ILE A 514 -22.43 -12.75 4.46
CA ILE A 514 -21.36 -12.42 5.43
C ILE A 514 -21.25 -13.53 6.48
#